data_e1e2cb48950eda21d64755bd4f3fb8d0
#
_entry.id   e1e2cb48950eda21d64755bd4f3fb8d0
#
_cell.length_a   1.000
_cell.length_b   1.000
_cell.length_c   1.000
_cell.angle_alpha   90.00
_cell.angle_beta   90.00
_cell.angle_gamma   90.00
#
_symmetry.space_group_name_H-M   'P 1'
#
loop_
_entity.id
_entity.type
_entity.pdbx_description
1 polymer ?
#
loop_
_entity_poly.entity_id
_entity_poly.type
_entity_poly.pdbx_seq_one_letter_code
_entity_poly.pdbx_strand_id
1 'polypeptide(L)'
;MDDAINYLLNFAMKQKIGFVWTNLLAPDTPSAADCKERKIVINANWHNQKELPFVIAHEIAHVLNKDMGVLYFTSSSSKSQIESNANAGAVKILVDYCDKLGLEHYNIIKFMDVFGIPANLEYMVVDKLENRFEI
;
A
#
# COMPACT_ATOMS: atom_id res chain seq x y z
N MET A 1 -10.45 10.78 -0.30
CA MET A 1 -9.81 9.62 -0.88
C MET A 1 -8.65 10.00 -1.77
N ASP A 2 -8.85 10.99 -2.58
CA ASP A 2 -7.84 11.42 -3.52
C ASP A 2 -6.61 12.00 -2.83
N ASP A 3 -6.77 12.58 -1.65
CA ASP A 3 -5.64 13.09 -0.87
C ASP A 3 -4.66 12.00 -0.48
N ALA A 4 -5.17 10.83 -0.07
CA ALA A 4 -4.31 9.70 0.29
C ALA A 4 -3.57 9.18 -0.95
N ILE A 5 -4.27 9.04 -2.07
CA ILE A 5 -3.66 8.59 -3.32
C ILE A 5 -2.58 9.58 -3.76
N ASN A 6 -2.88 10.87 -3.71
CA ASN A 6 -1.90 11.90 -4.09
C ASN A 6 -0.68 11.85 -3.18
N TYR A 7 -0.89 11.67 -1.87
CA TYR A 7 0.23 11.52 -0.94
C TYR A 7 1.10 10.32 -1.32
N LEU A 8 0.47 9.19 -1.63
CA LEU A 8 1.21 7.97 -1.93
C LEU A 8 2.01 8.10 -3.23
N LEU A 9 1.43 8.72 -4.25
CA LEU A 9 2.16 8.94 -5.50
C LEU A 9 3.31 9.94 -5.32
N ASN A 10 3.09 10.98 -4.52
CA ASN A 10 4.16 11.92 -4.19
C ASN A 10 5.26 11.24 -3.37
N PHE A 11 4.88 10.38 -2.44
CA PHE A 11 5.83 9.59 -1.66
C PHE A 11 6.67 8.71 -2.58
N ALA A 12 6.03 8.03 -3.55
CA ALA A 12 6.75 7.22 -4.53
C ALA A 12 7.78 8.05 -5.27
N MET A 13 7.40 9.24 -5.74
CA MET A 13 8.34 10.11 -6.45
C MET A 13 9.53 10.52 -5.59
N LYS A 14 9.29 10.83 -4.31
CA LYS A 14 10.38 11.16 -3.38
C LYS A 14 11.32 9.98 -3.18
N GLN A 15 10.82 8.77 -3.27
CA GLN A 15 11.63 7.56 -3.16
C GLN A 15 12.25 7.14 -4.49
N LYS A 16 12.09 7.97 -5.53
CA LYS A 16 12.59 7.71 -6.88
C LYS A 16 11.97 6.45 -7.48
N ILE A 17 10.67 6.29 -7.25
CA ILE A 17 9.87 5.22 -7.82
C ILE A 17 8.96 5.84 -8.86
N GLY A 18 9.07 5.37 -10.12
CA GLY A 18 8.18 5.82 -11.18
C GLY A 18 6.82 5.15 -11.04
N PHE A 19 5.79 5.77 -11.59
CA PHE A 19 4.48 5.12 -11.60
C PHE A 19 3.74 5.38 -12.89
N VAL A 20 2.92 4.40 -13.26
CA VAL A 20 1.96 4.51 -14.35
C VAL A 20 0.59 4.36 -13.72
N TRP A 21 -0.25 5.37 -13.88
CA TRP A 21 -1.63 5.37 -13.44
C TRP A 21 -2.48 5.21 -14.69
N THR A 22 -3.17 4.07 -14.82
CA THR A 22 -3.92 3.79 -16.04
C THR A 22 -5.33 3.29 -15.74
N ASN A 23 -6.29 3.74 -16.53
CA ASN A 23 -7.66 3.25 -16.49
C ASN A 23 -7.99 2.40 -17.72
N LEU A 24 -6.98 1.93 -18.44
CA LEU A 24 -7.16 1.17 -19.68
C LEU A 24 -7.18 -0.34 -19.44
N LEU A 25 -6.95 -0.79 -18.22
CA LEU A 25 -6.92 -2.21 -17.90
C LEU A 25 -8.29 -2.71 -17.46
N ALA A 26 -8.52 -4.01 -17.60
CA ALA A 26 -9.75 -4.63 -17.14
C ALA A 26 -9.86 -4.51 -15.61
N PRO A 27 -11.09 -4.51 -15.05
CA PRO A 27 -11.28 -4.33 -13.60
C PRO A 27 -10.62 -5.38 -12.72
N ASP A 28 -10.31 -6.55 -13.27
CA ASP A 28 -9.68 -7.64 -12.51
C ASP A 28 -8.20 -7.80 -12.82
N THR A 29 -7.61 -6.89 -13.59
CA THR A 29 -6.17 -6.94 -13.88
C THR A 29 -5.41 -6.36 -12.68
N PRO A 30 -4.52 -7.14 -12.04
CA PRO A 30 -3.84 -6.65 -10.84
C PRO A 30 -2.80 -5.58 -11.16
N SER A 31 -2.64 -4.64 -10.23
CA SER A 31 -1.51 -3.72 -10.25
C SER A 31 -0.21 -4.50 -10.03
N ALA A 32 0.92 -3.89 -10.33
CA ALA A 32 2.19 -4.58 -10.27
C ALA A 32 3.33 -3.65 -9.88
N ALA A 33 4.40 -4.25 -9.37
CA ALA A 33 5.65 -3.55 -9.07
C ALA A 33 6.76 -4.19 -9.90
N ASP A 34 7.49 -3.37 -10.66
CA ASP A 34 8.72 -3.77 -11.32
C ASP A 34 9.87 -3.28 -10.45
N CYS A 35 10.37 -4.17 -9.63
CA CYS A 35 11.32 -3.77 -8.59
C CYS A 35 12.69 -3.42 -9.15
N LYS A 36 13.10 -4.07 -10.25
CA LYS A 36 14.36 -3.75 -10.90
C LYS A 36 14.36 -2.34 -11.48
N GLU A 37 13.27 -1.98 -12.17
CA GLU A 37 13.14 -0.68 -12.80
C GLU A 37 12.64 0.40 -11.84
N ARG A 38 12.34 0.04 -10.60
CA ARG A 38 11.79 0.92 -9.58
C ARG A 38 10.56 1.65 -10.11
N LYS A 39 9.59 0.87 -10.54
CA LYS A 39 8.36 1.40 -11.15
C LYS A 39 7.17 0.57 -10.71
N ILE A 40 6.05 1.25 -10.47
CA ILE A 40 4.79 0.57 -10.20
C ILE A 40 3.77 0.91 -11.28
N VAL A 41 2.88 -0.03 -11.55
CA VAL A 41 1.76 0.17 -12.47
C VAL A 41 0.49 -0.02 -11.67
N ILE A 42 -0.32 1.02 -11.61
CA ILE A 42 -1.57 1.01 -10.84
C ILE A 42 -2.75 0.96 -11.79
N ASN A 43 -3.59 -0.06 -11.61
CA ASN A 43 -4.84 -0.18 -12.35
C ASN A 43 -5.90 0.69 -11.68
N ALA A 44 -6.12 1.89 -12.22
CA ALA A 44 -7.12 2.82 -11.69
C ALA A 44 -8.55 2.29 -11.87
N ASN A 45 -8.73 1.28 -12.73
CA ASN A 45 -10.03 0.67 -12.99
C ASN A 45 -10.28 -0.58 -12.13
N TRP A 46 -9.46 -0.78 -11.10
CA TRP A 46 -9.57 -1.94 -10.20
C TRP A 46 -10.98 -2.08 -9.64
N HIS A 47 -11.51 -3.29 -9.63
CA HIS A 47 -12.91 -3.55 -9.28
C HIS A 47 -13.27 -3.09 -7.85
N ASN A 48 -12.31 -3.09 -6.95
CA ASN A 48 -12.52 -2.62 -5.57
C ASN A 48 -11.81 -1.29 -5.37
N GLN A 49 -12.50 -0.19 -5.67
CA GLN A 49 -11.91 1.15 -5.60
C GLN A 49 -11.46 1.54 -4.19
N LYS A 50 -12.13 1.03 -3.15
CA LYS A 50 -11.74 1.31 -1.77
C LYS A 50 -10.37 0.75 -1.44
N GLU A 51 -9.93 -0.29 -2.13
CA GLU A 51 -8.67 -0.97 -1.88
C GLU A 51 -7.47 -0.22 -2.49
N LEU A 52 -7.71 0.72 -3.40
CA LEU A 52 -6.62 1.36 -4.13
C LEU A 52 -5.53 1.98 -3.24
N PRO A 53 -5.84 2.70 -2.16
CA PRO A 53 -4.75 3.21 -1.32
C PRO A 53 -3.84 2.11 -0.79
N PHE A 54 -4.43 1.00 -0.32
CA PHE A 54 -3.66 -0.14 0.15
C PHE A 54 -2.84 -0.76 -0.98
N VAL A 55 -3.45 -0.94 -2.17
CA VAL A 55 -2.76 -1.52 -3.33
C VAL A 55 -1.55 -0.68 -3.70
N ILE A 56 -1.70 0.63 -3.78
CA ILE A 56 -0.58 1.53 -4.13
C ILE A 56 0.53 1.41 -3.09
N ALA A 57 0.20 1.46 -1.82
CA ALA A 57 1.18 1.35 -0.74
C ALA A 57 1.89 -0.01 -0.77
N HIS A 58 1.16 -1.07 -1.10
CA HIS A 58 1.71 -2.42 -1.21
C HIS A 58 2.75 -2.51 -2.33
N GLU A 59 2.44 -1.95 -3.50
CA GLU A 59 3.38 -1.97 -4.62
C GLU A 59 4.61 -1.12 -4.33
N ILE A 60 4.44 0.04 -3.69
CA ILE A 60 5.57 0.85 -3.25
C ILE A 60 6.45 0.05 -2.29
N ALA A 61 5.84 -0.68 -1.36
CA ALA A 61 6.57 -1.48 -0.38
C ALA A 61 7.44 -2.55 -1.04
N HIS A 62 6.95 -3.22 -2.11
CA HIS A 62 7.77 -4.17 -2.84
C HIS A 62 9.06 -3.53 -3.36
N VAL A 63 8.95 -2.33 -3.95
CA VAL A 63 10.13 -1.64 -4.48
C VAL A 63 11.08 -1.25 -3.35
N LEU A 64 10.54 -0.72 -2.25
CA LEU A 64 11.37 -0.32 -1.10
C LEU A 64 12.05 -1.52 -0.43
N ASN A 65 11.39 -2.67 -0.42
CA ASN A 65 11.96 -3.91 0.13
C ASN A 65 13.03 -4.51 -0.79
N LYS A 66 13.18 -3.96 -2.00
CA LYS A 66 14.13 -4.44 -3.01
C LYS A 66 13.85 -5.89 -3.38
N ASP A 67 12.57 -6.24 -3.45
CA ASP A 67 12.15 -7.56 -3.90
C ASP A 67 12.56 -7.76 -5.35
N MET A 68 12.62 -9.01 -5.80
CA MET A 68 13.14 -9.31 -7.13
C MET A 68 12.02 -9.47 -8.16
N GLY A 69 12.29 -8.99 -9.36
CA GLY A 69 11.44 -9.23 -10.51
C GLY A 69 10.22 -8.34 -10.59
N VAL A 70 9.23 -8.79 -11.35
CA VAL A 70 7.94 -8.12 -11.50
C VAL A 70 6.94 -8.88 -10.64
N LEU A 71 6.30 -8.17 -9.72
CA LEU A 71 5.37 -8.76 -8.77
C LEU A 71 3.98 -8.15 -8.96
N TYR A 72 2.98 -9.03 -9.11
CA TYR A 72 1.59 -8.62 -9.28
C TYR A 72 0.87 -8.65 -7.94
N PHE A 73 -0.05 -7.72 -7.74
CA PHE A 73 -0.85 -7.67 -6.52
C PHE A 73 -1.61 -9.00 -6.35
N THR A 74 -1.44 -9.63 -5.20
CA THR A 74 -2.11 -10.89 -4.89
C THR A 74 -3.03 -10.72 -3.69
N SER A 75 -3.76 -11.77 -3.35
CA SER A 75 -4.61 -11.77 -2.17
C SER A 75 -3.78 -11.51 -0.91
N SER A 76 -4.32 -10.70 0.01
CA SER A 76 -3.69 -10.42 1.29
C SER A 76 -3.53 -11.68 2.15
N SER A 77 -4.19 -12.78 1.79
CA SER A 77 -4.06 -14.05 2.50
C SER A 77 -2.88 -14.89 2.00
N SER A 78 -2.10 -14.40 1.05
CA SER A 78 -0.90 -15.08 0.59
C SER A 78 0.05 -15.34 1.76
N LYS A 79 0.60 -16.55 1.83
CA LYS A 79 1.55 -16.95 2.87
C LYS A 79 3.00 -16.68 2.48
N SER A 80 3.24 -16.12 1.31
CA SER A 80 4.57 -15.76 0.88
C SER A 80 5.16 -14.70 1.82
N GLN A 81 6.42 -14.88 2.23
CA GLN A 81 7.10 -13.91 3.07
C GLN A 81 7.26 -12.57 2.34
N ILE A 82 7.49 -12.61 1.03
CA ILE A 82 7.61 -11.40 0.21
C ILE A 82 6.31 -10.61 0.25
N GLU A 83 5.17 -11.27 0.08
CA GLU A 83 3.87 -10.61 0.10
C GLU A 83 3.51 -10.14 1.51
N SER A 84 3.84 -10.93 2.53
CA SER A 84 3.61 -10.52 3.92
C SER A 84 4.42 -9.29 4.28
N ASN A 85 5.67 -9.22 3.85
CA ASN A 85 6.53 -8.06 4.08
C ASN A 85 5.99 -6.83 3.36
N ALA A 86 5.46 -6.99 2.14
CA ALA A 86 4.86 -5.88 1.41
C ALA A 86 3.59 -5.39 2.10
N ASN A 87 2.78 -6.30 2.63
CA ASN A 87 1.60 -5.93 3.39
C ASN A 87 1.98 -5.11 4.63
N ALA A 88 2.99 -5.55 5.37
CA ALA A 88 3.46 -4.83 6.56
C ALA A 88 4.01 -3.45 6.18
N GLY A 89 4.76 -3.37 5.10
CA GLY A 89 5.29 -2.10 4.60
C GLY A 89 4.18 -1.15 4.18
N ALA A 90 3.14 -1.67 3.53
CA ALA A 90 1.98 -0.86 3.13
C ALA A 90 1.29 -0.27 4.36
N VAL A 91 1.05 -1.08 5.39
CA VAL A 91 0.43 -0.60 6.62
C VAL A 91 1.28 0.50 7.25
N LYS A 92 2.60 0.31 7.29
CA LYS A 92 3.51 1.33 7.85
C LYS A 92 3.41 2.64 7.09
N ILE A 93 3.41 2.61 5.78
CA ILE A 93 3.30 3.81 4.94
C ILE A 93 2.01 4.55 5.27
N LEU A 94 0.89 3.84 5.40
CA LEU A 94 -0.41 4.45 5.68
C LEU A 94 -0.49 4.99 7.09
N VAL A 95 0.10 4.31 8.08
CA VAL A 95 0.18 4.83 9.45
C VAL A 95 1.01 6.11 9.48
N ASP A 96 2.15 6.13 8.78
CA ASP A 96 3.01 7.31 8.70
C ASP A 96 2.25 8.50 8.07
N TYR A 97 1.42 8.25 7.07
CA TYR A 97 0.59 9.29 6.49
C TYR A 97 -0.36 9.91 7.52
N CYS A 98 -1.04 9.07 8.29
CA CYS A 98 -1.95 9.56 9.34
C CYS A 98 -1.20 10.35 10.41
N ASP A 99 -0.02 9.90 10.79
CA ASP A 99 0.79 10.62 11.78
C ASP A 99 1.21 12.00 11.25
N LYS A 100 1.52 12.11 9.97
CA LYS A 100 1.85 13.39 9.36
C LYS A 100 0.67 14.34 9.31
N LEU A 101 -0.56 13.80 9.27
CA LEU A 101 -1.76 14.63 9.35
C LEU A 101 -2.08 15.08 10.78
N GLY A 102 -1.32 14.63 11.77
CA GLY A 102 -1.53 15.01 13.16
C GLY A 102 -2.67 14.24 13.82
N LEU A 103 -3.05 13.10 13.27
CA LEU A 103 -4.11 12.27 13.83
C LEU A 103 -3.52 11.40 14.94
N GLU A 104 -3.77 11.78 16.19
CA GLU A 104 -3.20 11.08 17.35
C GLU A 104 -4.01 9.85 17.75
N HIS A 105 -5.33 9.94 17.62
CA HIS A 105 -6.23 8.88 18.05
C HIS A 105 -7.20 8.58 16.93
N TYR A 106 -7.03 7.44 16.29
CA TYR A 106 -7.98 7.01 15.28
C TYR A 106 -8.40 5.57 15.52
N ASN A 107 -9.65 5.32 15.17
CA ASN A 107 -10.25 4.00 15.32
C ASN A 107 -9.62 3.06 14.28
N ILE A 108 -9.14 1.89 14.73
CA ILE A 108 -8.48 0.92 13.86
C ILE A 108 -9.40 0.47 12.74
N ILE A 109 -10.65 0.17 13.05
CA ILE A 109 -11.60 -0.32 12.05
C ILE A 109 -11.86 0.75 10.99
N LYS A 110 -12.02 2.00 11.43
CA LYS A 110 -12.23 3.11 10.50
C LYS A 110 -10.99 3.36 9.64
N PHE A 111 -9.80 3.29 10.24
CA PHE A 111 -8.54 3.43 9.51
C PHE A 111 -8.45 2.39 8.39
N MET A 112 -8.74 1.12 8.72
CA MET A 112 -8.69 0.05 7.73
C MET A 112 -9.72 0.25 6.63
N ASP A 113 -10.92 0.71 6.98
CA ASP A 113 -11.96 0.94 5.99
C ASP A 113 -11.59 2.08 5.04
N VAL A 114 -11.07 3.17 5.57
CA VAL A 114 -10.71 4.35 4.75
C VAL A 114 -9.63 4.01 3.73
N PHE A 115 -8.64 3.21 4.11
CA PHE A 115 -7.52 2.90 3.23
C PHE A 115 -7.67 1.59 2.49
N GLY A 116 -8.78 0.88 2.70
CA GLY A 116 -9.04 -0.37 2.00
C GLY A 116 -8.14 -1.51 2.46
N ILE A 117 -7.72 -1.50 3.71
CA ILE A 117 -6.87 -2.56 4.26
C ILE A 117 -7.72 -3.78 4.54
N PRO A 118 -7.36 -4.95 3.97
CA PRO A 118 -8.14 -6.17 4.20
C PRO A 118 -8.22 -6.55 5.68
N ALA A 119 -9.39 -7.04 6.10
CA ALA A 119 -9.67 -7.34 7.51
C ALA A 119 -8.69 -8.33 8.12
N ASN A 120 -8.20 -9.29 7.34
CA ASN A 120 -7.26 -10.29 7.84
C ASN A 120 -5.88 -9.71 8.21
N LEU A 121 -5.64 -8.43 7.89
CA LEU A 121 -4.38 -7.76 8.24
C LEU A 121 -4.51 -6.88 9.49
N GLU A 122 -5.63 -6.99 10.23
CA GLU A 122 -5.82 -6.18 11.43
C GLU A 122 -4.66 -6.31 12.41
N TYR A 123 -4.09 -7.51 12.55
CA TYR A 123 -2.98 -7.73 13.47
C TYR A 123 -1.75 -6.88 13.11
N MET A 124 -1.52 -6.65 11.82
CA MET A 124 -0.42 -5.78 11.37
C MET A 124 -0.69 -4.33 11.71
N VAL A 125 -1.95 -3.89 11.59
CA VAL A 125 -2.34 -2.53 11.92
C VAL A 125 -2.13 -2.27 13.41
N VAL A 126 -2.60 -3.21 14.23
CA VAL A 126 -2.44 -3.11 15.69
C VAL A 126 -0.95 -3.04 16.04
N ASP A 127 -0.14 -3.92 15.46
CA ASP A 127 1.29 -3.93 15.72
C ASP A 127 1.95 -2.59 15.40
N LYS A 128 1.65 -2.03 14.22
CA LYS A 128 2.27 -0.77 13.81
C LYS A 128 1.80 0.40 14.67
N LEU A 129 0.54 0.41 15.08
CA LEU A 129 0.04 1.48 15.93
C LEU A 129 0.60 1.41 17.35
N GLU A 130 0.78 0.21 17.88
CA GLU A 130 1.32 0.05 19.23
C GLU A 130 2.82 0.37 19.27
N ASN A 131 3.56 0.09 18.22
CA ASN A 131 5.01 0.21 18.22
C ASN A 131 5.55 1.46 17.55
N ARG A 132 4.68 2.33 17.05
CA ARG A 132 5.11 3.50 16.28
C ARG A 132 5.94 4.52 17.05
N PHE A 133 5.85 4.51 18.38
CA PHE A 133 6.60 5.42 19.24
C PHE A 133 7.78 4.75 19.93
N GLU A 134 8.05 3.51 19.65
CA GLU A 134 9.21 2.84 20.20
C GLU A 134 10.49 3.31 19.53
N ILE A 135 11.51 3.50 20.31
CA ILE A 135 12.81 3.99 19.86
C ILE A 135 13.80 2.83 19.76
#